data_fe6603f53c619b2ada2e711893156559
#
_entry.id   fe6603f53c619b2ada2e711893156559
#
_cell.length_a   1.000
_cell.length_b   1.000
_cell.length_c   1.000
_cell.angle_alpha   90.00
_cell.angle_beta   90.00
_cell.angle_gamma   90.00
#
_symmetry.space_group_name_H-M   'P 1'
#
loop_
_entity.id
_entity.type
_entity.pdbx_description
1 polymer ?
#
loop_
_entity_poly.entity_id
_entity_poly.type
_entity_poly.pdbx_seq_one_letter_code
_entity_poly.pdbx_strand_id
1 'polypeptide(L)'
;MNFKKLSSFLTIAILSLVGFKTYAAEVHGVFCGGELRPNYVEIADKYMEDNPGVTVTLEAVPWGTCQDKVINLAIAGDPVAFSYVGSRTLKGLAENGHILETNIPASQKAMYQPGILNTVTHMGKTWGFPHAFSTKALFMNCGLLEKAGVACEGPQTWDELYSMAEAVTKNVDGAAGIGLAGKDFDNTMHQFLNYLYSNGGQVIDPMTNEITLNSSNTVETLEFYGKLANVAQEGPLAWERSQLTELFNDEKIAMYINGPWGRGQHKEGLDVKT
;
A
#
# COMPACT_ATOMS: atom_id res chain seq x y z
N MET A 1 -29.12 54.72 76.04
CA MET A 1 -29.20 53.28 76.06
C MET A 1 -29.15 52.81 74.57
N ASN A 2 -28.00 52.48 74.08
CA ASN A 2 -27.76 52.25 72.63
C ASN A 2 -27.72 50.72 72.31
N PHE A 3 -28.68 50.30 71.53
CA PHE A 3 -28.64 48.94 70.94
C PHE A 3 -27.87 48.95 69.62
N LYS A 4 -26.69 48.35 69.59
CA LYS A 4 -25.96 48.08 68.35
C LYS A 4 -26.52 46.80 67.71
N LYS A 5 -27.09 46.95 66.52
CA LYS A 5 -27.46 45.82 65.65
C LYS A 5 -26.23 45.23 65.06
N LEU A 6 -25.99 43.95 65.30
CA LEU A 6 -24.95 43.16 64.66
C LEU A 6 -25.53 42.57 63.39
N SER A 7 -25.06 43.02 62.22
CA SER A 7 -25.47 42.51 60.92
C SER A 7 -24.50 41.45 60.52
N SER A 8 -24.93 40.19 60.55
CA SER A 8 -24.12 39.08 59.97
C SER A 8 -24.29 39.02 58.46
N PHE A 9 -23.24 39.31 57.72
CA PHE A 9 -23.17 39.06 56.27
C PHE A 9 -22.84 37.59 56.03
N LEU A 10 -23.84 36.83 55.56
CA LEU A 10 -23.66 35.46 55.09
C LEU A 10 -23.19 35.53 53.64
N THR A 11 -21.89 35.37 53.39
CA THR A 11 -21.34 35.29 52.05
C THR A 11 -21.54 33.88 51.51
N ILE A 12 -22.55 33.72 50.66
CA ILE A 12 -22.75 32.46 49.92
C ILE A 12 -21.74 32.45 48.75
N ALA A 13 -20.70 31.65 48.90
CA ALA A 13 -19.79 31.33 47.80
C ALA A 13 -20.50 30.36 46.84
N ILE A 14 -21.02 30.89 45.75
CA ILE A 14 -21.52 30.08 44.63
C ILE A 14 -20.29 29.57 43.90
N LEU A 15 -19.83 28.34 44.17
CA LEU A 15 -18.91 27.60 43.33
C LEU A 15 -19.66 27.26 42.03
N SER A 16 -19.50 28.09 41.01
CA SER A 16 -19.91 27.75 39.68
C SER A 16 -19.05 26.55 39.21
N LEU A 17 -19.58 25.33 39.28
CA LEU A 17 -19.08 24.19 38.55
C LEU A 17 -19.22 24.50 37.07
N VAL A 18 -18.18 25.07 36.50
CA VAL A 18 -18.02 25.09 35.05
C VAL A 18 -17.75 23.65 34.69
N GLY A 19 -18.77 22.90 34.37
CA GLY A 19 -18.65 21.59 33.76
C GLY A 19 -17.93 21.78 32.41
N PHE A 20 -16.67 21.46 32.39
CA PHE A 20 -15.98 21.27 31.12
C PHE A 20 -16.72 20.13 30.41
N LYS A 21 -17.52 20.48 29.42
CA LYS A 21 -17.97 19.49 28.43
C LYS A 21 -16.71 19.01 27.72
N THR A 22 -16.15 17.90 28.17
CA THR A 22 -15.18 17.14 27.38
C THR A 22 -15.96 16.64 26.17
N TYR A 23 -15.80 17.33 25.06
CA TYR A 23 -16.22 16.75 23.77
C TYR A 23 -15.34 15.53 23.56
N ALA A 24 -15.97 14.37 23.47
CA ALA A 24 -15.28 13.18 23.02
C ALA A 24 -14.72 13.49 21.64
N ALA A 25 -13.40 13.41 21.49
CA ALA A 25 -12.78 13.56 20.18
C ALA A 25 -12.92 12.24 19.43
N GLU A 26 -13.56 12.29 18.27
CA GLU A 26 -13.61 11.13 17.38
C GLU A 26 -12.46 11.18 16.38
N VAL A 27 -11.71 10.10 16.29
CA VAL A 27 -10.57 9.94 15.39
C VAL A 27 -10.86 8.75 14.49
N HIS A 28 -11.13 9.03 13.21
CA HIS A 28 -11.39 8.00 12.22
C HIS A 28 -10.14 7.78 11.34
N GLY A 29 -9.64 6.56 11.31
CA GLY A 29 -8.51 6.12 10.50
C GLY A 29 -8.93 5.12 9.42
N VAL A 30 -8.43 5.32 8.18
CA VAL A 30 -8.68 4.42 7.06
C VAL A 30 -7.39 3.75 6.62
N PHE A 31 -7.39 2.42 6.58
CA PHE A 31 -6.27 1.60 6.12
C PHE A 31 -6.58 0.94 4.78
N CYS A 32 -5.77 1.26 3.78
CA CYS A 32 -5.82 0.59 2.49
C CYS A 32 -5.09 -0.76 2.56
N GLY A 33 -5.82 -1.86 2.33
CA GLY A 33 -5.23 -3.20 2.38
C GLY A 33 -6.22 -4.33 2.61
N GLY A 34 -7.49 -3.99 2.88
CA GLY A 34 -8.58 -4.95 3.02
C GLY A 34 -8.76 -5.53 4.42
N GLU A 35 -7.71 -5.52 5.26
CA GLU A 35 -7.77 -6.03 6.63
C GLU A 35 -6.98 -5.14 7.59
N LEU A 36 -7.49 -5.01 8.82
CA LEU A 36 -6.76 -4.40 9.92
C LEU A 36 -5.79 -5.42 10.53
N ARG A 37 -4.55 -5.05 10.64
CA ARG A 37 -3.57 -5.87 11.37
C ARG A 37 -3.83 -5.76 12.86
N PRO A 38 -3.63 -6.85 13.65
CA PRO A 38 -3.84 -6.84 15.09
C PRO A 38 -3.12 -5.69 15.81
N ASN A 39 -1.89 -5.39 15.44
CA ASN A 39 -1.12 -4.30 16.04
C ASN A 39 -1.74 -2.90 15.82
N TYR A 40 -2.54 -2.68 14.78
CA TYR A 40 -3.23 -1.39 14.61
C TYR A 40 -4.35 -1.22 15.64
N VAL A 41 -5.07 -2.30 15.90
CA VAL A 41 -6.13 -2.34 16.91
C VAL A 41 -5.53 -2.14 18.30
N GLU A 42 -4.47 -2.88 18.64
CA GLU A 42 -3.76 -2.74 19.92
C GLU A 42 -3.25 -1.32 20.16
N ILE A 43 -2.69 -0.66 19.14
CA ILE A 43 -2.23 0.73 19.24
C ILE A 43 -3.40 1.69 19.46
N ALA A 44 -4.52 1.48 18.76
CA ALA A 44 -5.72 2.31 18.93
C ALA A 44 -6.33 2.15 20.32
N ASP A 45 -6.45 0.92 20.81
CA ASP A 45 -6.94 0.61 22.16
C ASP A 45 -6.07 1.25 23.23
N LYS A 46 -4.75 1.08 23.12
CA LYS A 46 -3.80 1.72 24.05
C LYS A 46 -3.87 3.25 24.00
N TYR A 47 -4.05 3.82 22.83
CA TYR A 47 -4.20 5.28 22.71
C TYR A 47 -5.47 5.77 23.40
N MET A 48 -6.58 5.04 23.29
CA MET A 48 -7.82 5.36 24.00
C MET A 48 -7.70 5.19 25.53
N GLU A 49 -6.98 4.18 25.99
CA GLU A 49 -6.66 4.01 27.41
C GLU A 49 -5.86 5.20 27.97
N ASP A 50 -4.83 5.63 27.23
CA ASP A 50 -3.95 6.72 27.64
C ASP A 50 -4.58 8.12 27.45
N ASN A 51 -5.67 8.24 26.68
CA ASN A 51 -6.37 9.49 26.38
C ASN A 51 -7.89 9.37 26.62
N PRO A 52 -8.34 9.38 27.88
CA PRO A 52 -9.77 9.31 28.19
C PRO A 52 -10.58 10.42 27.51
N GLY A 53 -11.65 10.05 26.82
CA GLY A 53 -12.49 10.97 26.06
C GLY A 53 -12.14 11.06 24.58
N VAL A 54 -11.19 10.27 24.09
CA VAL A 54 -10.92 10.05 22.66
C VAL A 54 -11.51 8.70 22.25
N THR A 55 -12.20 8.66 21.11
CA THR A 55 -12.64 7.42 20.47
C THR A 55 -11.90 7.28 19.14
N VAL A 56 -11.19 6.17 18.95
CA VAL A 56 -10.51 5.85 17.70
C VAL A 56 -11.30 4.76 16.97
N THR A 57 -11.70 5.03 15.75
CA THR A 57 -12.34 4.07 14.85
C THR A 57 -11.41 3.78 13.68
N LEU A 58 -11.14 2.51 13.43
CA LEU A 58 -10.31 2.05 12.31
C LEU A 58 -11.17 1.33 11.28
N GLU A 59 -10.97 1.67 10.02
CA GLU A 59 -11.65 1.03 8.89
C GLU A 59 -10.62 0.44 7.94
N ALA A 60 -10.81 -0.83 7.54
CA ALA A 60 -10.05 -1.46 6.47
C ALA A 60 -10.84 -1.39 5.16
N VAL A 61 -10.18 -0.94 4.11
CA VAL A 61 -10.79 -0.82 2.77
C VAL A 61 -9.89 -1.52 1.77
N PRO A 62 -10.43 -2.32 0.83
CA PRO A 62 -9.65 -2.95 -0.21
C PRO A 62 -8.80 -1.95 -0.98
N TRP A 63 -7.55 -2.32 -1.31
CA TRP A 63 -6.57 -1.43 -1.96
C TRP A 63 -7.12 -0.77 -3.23
N GLY A 64 -7.90 -1.51 -4.03
CA GLY A 64 -8.44 -1.04 -5.30
C GLY A 64 -9.44 0.11 -5.20
N THR A 65 -10.03 0.36 -4.05
CA THR A 65 -11.08 1.38 -3.86
C THR A 65 -10.76 2.38 -2.74
N CYS A 66 -9.78 2.06 -1.91
CA CYS A 66 -9.49 2.82 -0.70
C CYS A 66 -8.98 4.23 -1.00
N GLN A 67 -8.06 4.35 -1.95
CA GLN A 67 -7.44 5.65 -2.23
C GLN A 67 -8.46 6.64 -2.80
N ASP A 68 -9.34 6.17 -3.67
CA ASP A 68 -10.45 6.97 -4.19
C ASP A 68 -11.42 7.36 -3.07
N LYS A 69 -11.71 6.44 -2.15
CA LYS A 69 -12.52 6.76 -0.97
C LYS A 69 -11.91 7.89 -0.15
N VAL A 70 -10.63 7.81 0.19
CA VAL A 70 -9.92 8.85 0.98
C VAL A 70 -9.94 10.20 0.26
N ILE A 71 -9.68 10.21 -1.05
CA ILE A 71 -9.73 11.42 -1.86
C ILE A 71 -11.14 12.02 -1.87
N ASN A 72 -12.16 11.20 -2.10
CA ASN A 72 -13.55 11.66 -2.16
C ASN A 72 -14.05 12.22 -0.83
N LEU A 73 -13.68 11.60 0.29
CA LEU A 73 -13.99 12.12 1.63
C LEU A 73 -13.31 13.47 1.86
N ALA A 74 -12.06 13.62 1.47
CA ALA A 74 -11.34 14.89 1.60
C ALA A 74 -11.99 16.00 0.74
N ILE A 75 -12.39 15.70 -0.50
CA ILE A 75 -13.09 16.64 -1.39
C ILE A 75 -14.47 17.02 -0.84
N ALA A 76 -15.18 16.07 -0.21
CA ALA A 76 -16.49 16.30 0.39
C ALA A 76 -16.42 17.16 1.66
N GLY A 77 -15.23 17.47 2.19
CA GLY A 77 -15.05 18.21 3.44
C GLY A 77 -15.26 17.37 4.69
N ASP A 78 -15.24 16.06 4.58
CA ASP A 78 -15.32 15.09 5.66
C ASP A 78 -14.06 14.19 5.68
N PRO A 79 -12.87 14.78 5.86
CA PRO A 79 -11.63 14.05 5.78
C PRO A 79 -11.47 13.11 6.98
N VAL A 80 -10.90 11.93 6.73
CA VAL A 80 -10.45 11.05 7.81
C VAL A 80 -9.29 11.68 8.58
N ALA A 81 -9.17 11.37 9.88
CA ALA A 81 -8.11 11.95 10.72
C ALA A 81 -6.71 11.48 10.26
N PHE A 82 -6.60 10.24 9.81
CA PHE A 82 -5.39 9.69 9.18
C PHE A 82 -5.75 8.56 8.23
N SER A 83 -4.86 8.30 7.27
CA SER A 83 -5.03 7.18 6.35
C SER A 83 -3.69 6.60 5.91
N TYR A 84 -3.67 5.27 5.72
CA TYR A 84 -2.59 4.60 5.01
C TYR A 84 -2.91 4.57 3.52
N VAL A 85 -2.15 5.30 2.73
CA VAL A 85 -2.31 5.40 1.27
C VAL A 85 -0.99 5.15 0.53
N GLY A 86 -1.06 4.93 -0.76
CA GLY A 86 0.13 4.89 -1.62
C GLY A 86 0.80 6.26 -1.73
N SER A 87 2.14 6.29 -1.76
CA SER A 87 2.92 7.54 -1.82
C SER A 87 2.58 8.44 -3.02
N ARG A 88 2.14 7.86 -4.14
CA ARG A 88 1.68 8.60 -5.31
C ARG A 88 0.44 9.45 -5.02
N THR A 89 -0.50 8.93 -4.20
CA THR A 89 -1.73 9.63 -3.82
C THR A 89 -1.44 10.79 -2.87
N LEU A 90 -0.44 10.63 -2.01
CA LEU A 90 -0.05 11.63 -1.02
C LEU A 90 0.30 12.98 -1.65
N LYS A 91 1.03 12.98 -2.78
CA LYS A 91 1.43 14.24 -3.46
C LYS A 91 0.21 15.03 -3.95
N GLY A 92 -0.74 14.36 -4.59
CA GLY A 92 -1.97 14.99 -5.04
C GLY A 92 -2.82 15.52 -3.88
N LEU A 93 -2.91 14.80 -2.77
CA LEU A 93 -3.60 15.28 -1.57
C LEU A 93 -2.91 16.53 -0.97
N ALA A 94 -1.58 16.57 -0.96
CA ALA A 94 -0.81 17.72 -0.48
C ALA A 94 -0.99 18.96 -1.37
N GLU A 95 -0.91 18.80 -2.69
CA GLU A 95 -1.06 19.89 -3.66
C GLU A 95 -2.45 20.53 -3.61
N ASN A 96 -3.48 19.73 -3.35
CA ASN A 96 -4.86 20.19 -3.24
C ASN A 96 -5.26 20.63 -1.82
N GLY A 97 -4.32 20.63 -0.86
CA GLY A 97 -4.59 21.05 0.53
C GLY A 97 -5.50 20.12 1.32
N HIS A 98 -5.58 18.84 0.94
CA HIS A 98 -6.42 17.85 1.57
C HIS A 98 -5.75 17.12 2.74
N ILE A 99 -4.47 17.33 2.96
CA ILE A 99 -3.71 16.79 4.09
C ILE A 99 -2.85 17.88 4.72
N LEU A 100 -2.51 17.69 5.98
CA LEU A 100 -1.67 18.60 6.74
C LEU A 100 -0.19 18.23 6.60
N GLU A 101 0.67 19.26 6.68
CA GLU A 101 2.11 19.05 6.82
C GLU A 101 2.39 18.24 8.10
N THR A 102 3.24 17.22 7.99
CA THR A 102 3.62 16.35 9.10
C THR A 102 5.01 16.69 9.58
N ASN A 103 5.14 17.05 10.85
CA ASN A 103 6.45 17.28 11.44
C ASN A 103 7.03 15.95 11.95
N ILE A 104 7.92 15.34 11.17
CA ILE A 104 8.67 14.16 11.61
C ILE A 104 9.90 14.65 12.40
N PRO A 105 10.04 14.24 13.68
CA PRO A 105 11.22 14.59 14.47
C PRO A 105 12.54 14.18 13.82
N ALA A 106 13.60 14.95 13.99
CA ALA A 106 14.90 14.68 13.37
C ALA A 106 15.45 13.29 13.71
N SER A 107 15.24 12.83 14.95
CA SER A 107 15.62 11.49 15.40
C SER A 107 14.88 10.38 14.63
N GLN A 108 13.61 10.58 14.28
CA GLN A 108 12.85 9.64 13.47
C GLN A 108 13.26 9.74 11.99
N LYS A 109 13.49 10.95 11.46
CA LYS A 109 13.99 11.10 10.08
C LYS A 109 15.28 10.33 9.86
N ALA A 110 16.18 10.33 10.83
CA ALA A 110 17.45 9.61 10.76
C ALA A 110 17.30 8.07 10.72
N MET A 111 16.14 7.52 11.09
CA MET A 111 15.84 6.09 11.02
C MET A 111 15.41 5.61 9.64
N TYR A 112 14.98 6.53 8.77
CA TYR A 112 14.54 6.19 7.42
C TYR A 112 15.69 6.29 6.44
N GLN A 113 15.73 5.35 5.49
CA GLN A 113 16.59 5.53 4.32
C GLN A 113 16.10 6.72 3.50
N PRO A 114 17.02 7.51 2.89
CA PRO A 114 16.66 8.72 2.15
C PRO A 114 15.60 8.51 1.07
N GLY A 115 15.69 7.41 0.31
CA GLY A 115 14.71 7.07 -0.73
C GLY A 115 13.30 6.82 -0.17
N ILE A 116 13.20 6.26 1.05
CA ILE A 116 11.91 6.01 1.70
C ILE A 116 11.33 7.32 2.24
N LEU A 117 12.13 8.16 2.88
CA LEU A 117 11.69 9.46 3.38
C LEU A 117 11.23 10.36 2.22
N ASN A 118 11.89 10.27 1.06
CA ASN A 118 11.52 11.04 -0.13
C ASN A 118 10.12 10.71 -0.66
N THR A 119 9.59 9.51 -0.40
CA THR A 119 8.23 9.14 -0.82
C THR A 119 7.13 9.96 -0.14
N VAL A 120 7.38 10.50 1.04
CA VAL A 120 6.46 11.37 1.78
C VAL A 120 6.88 12.84 1.76
N THR A 121 7.95 13.17 1.01
CA THR A 121 8.45 14.54 0.87
C THR A 121 7.97 15.13 -0.46
N HIS A 122 7.37 16.30 -0.40
CA HIS A 122 6.92 17.04 -1.56
C HIS A 122 7.01 18.54 -1.29
N MET A 123 7.48 19.33 -2.27
CA MET A 123 7.68 20.80 -2.15
C MET A 123 8.51 21.19 -0.91
N GLY A 124 9.53 20.39 -0.58
CA GLY A 124 10.42 20.63 0.56
C GLY A 124 9.83 20.35 1.95
N LYS A 125 8.62 19.80 2.01
CA LYS A 125 7.88 19.49 3.23
C LYS A 125 7.57 18.00 3.33
N THR A 126 7.34 17.50 4.54
CA THR A 126 6.84 16.14 4.78
C THR A 126 5.34 16.14 5.01
N TRP A 127 4.63 15.19 4.39
CA TRP A 127 3.17 15.12 4.35
C TRP A 127 2.61 13.83 4.93
N GLY A 128 3.45 13.02 5.54
CA GLY A 128 3.07 11.77 6.18
C GLY A 128 4.27 11.08 6.79
N PHE A 129 4.02 9.97 7.49
CA PHE A 129 5.06 9.07 7.99
C PHE A 129 5.22 7.91 7.02
N PRO A 130 6.45 7.56 6.60
CA PRO A 130 6.66 6.32 5.87
C PRO A 130 6.22 5.14 6.75
N HIS A 131 5.21 4.39 6.29
CA HIS A 131 4.63 3.30 7.06
C HIS A 131 5.17 1.93 6.64
N ALA A 132 5.19 1.69 5.33
CA ALA A 132 5.68 0.45 4.76
C ALA A 132 6.29 0.68 3.38
N PHE A 133 7.28 -0.12 3.04
CA PHE A 133 7.76 -0.27 1.68
C PHE A 133 7.84 -1.76 1.36
N SER A 134 7.84 -2.10 0.08
CA SER A 134 7.97 -3.47 -0.33
C SER A 134 8.79 -3.59 -1.61
N THR A 135 9.60 -4.62 -1.68
CA THR A 135 10.18 -5.11 -2.91
C THR A 135 9.21 -6.09 -3.58
N LYS A 136 9.40 -6.35 -4.85
CA LYS A 136 8.68 -7.40 -5.57
C LYS A 136 9.61 -8.57 -5.82
N ALA A 137 9.02 -9.77 -5.89
CA ALA A 137 9.73 -10.99 -6.25
C ALA A 137 8.87 -11.84 -7.17
N LEU A 138 9.52 -12.68 -7.95
CA LEU A 138 8.86 -13.72 -8.72
C LEU A 138 8.51 -14.86 -7.77
N PHE A 139 7.22 -15.18 -7.66
CA PHE A 139 6.73 -16.35 -6.95
C PHE A 139 6.54 -17.48 -7.96
N MET A 140 7.00 -18.66 -7.61
CA MET A 140 7.01 -19.85 -8.47
C MET A 140 6.31 -21.00 -7.74
N ASN A 141 5.35 -21.64 -8.41
CA ASN A 141 4.75 -22.90 -7.98
C ASN A 141 5.62 -24.05 -8.49
N CYS A 142 6.42 -24.63 -7.59
CA CYS A 142 7.37 -25.68 -7.94
C CYS A 142 6.68 -26.93 -8.48
N GLY A 143 5.49 -27.26 -7.94
CA GLY A 143 4.72 -28.42 -8.42
C GLY A 143 4.30 -28.30 -9.90
N LEU A 144 3.91 -27.09 -10.35
CA LEU A 144 3.58 -26.86 -11.76
C LEU A 144 4.83 -26.85 -12.66
N LEU A 145 5.94 -26.27 -12.19
CA LEU A 145 7.20 -26.28 -12.92
C LEU A 145 7.74 -27.70 -13.09
N GLU A 146 7.72 -28.51 -12.04
CA GLU A 146 8.13 -29.92 -12.10
C GLU A 146 7.26 -30.74 -13.05
N LYS A 147 5.93 -30.55 -13.02
CA LYS A 147 5.01 -31.19 -13.99
C LYS A 147 5.35 -30.80 -15.44
N ALA A 148 5.87 -29.61 -15.65
CA ALA A 148 6.32 -29.15 -16.98
C ALA A 148 7.73 -29.63 -17.36
N GLY A 149 8.43 -30.34 -16.46
CA GLY A 149 9.81 -30.77 -16.64
C GLY A 149 10.85 -29.66 -16.45
N VAL A 150 10.49 -28.60 -15.71
CA VAL A 150 11.32 -27.43 -15.43
C VAL A 150 11.79 -27.45 -13.98
N ALA A 151 13.06 -27.21 -13.73
CA ALA A 151 13.57 -27.05 -12.38
C ALA A 151 12.99 -25.81 -11.72
N CYS A 152 12.62 -25.89 -10.45
CA CYS A 152 12.12 -24.76 -9.68
C CYS A 152 13.26 -23.90 -9.18
N GLU A 153 13.90 -23.20 -10.12
CA GLU A 153 15.00 -22.25 -9.86
C GLU A 153 14.66 -20.91 -10.50
N GLY A 154 15.07 -19.81 -9.84
CA GLY A 154 14.80 -18.47 -10.34
C GLY A 154 15.51 -18.22 -11.67
N PRO A 155 14.76 -17.75 -12.71
CA PRO A 155 15.36 -17.42 -13.99
C PRO A 155 16.38 -16.29 -13.83
N GLN A 156 17.48 -16.35 -14.55
CA GLN A 156 18.54 -15.34 -14.55
C GLN A 156 18.37 -14.32 -15.67
N THR A 157 17.59 -14.68 -16.71
CA THR A 157 17.32 -13.83 -17.87
C THR A 157 15.84 -13.83 -18.22
N TRP A 158 15.44 -12.87 -19.03
CA TRP A 158 14.07 -12.81 -19.56
C TRP A 158 13.76 -13.99 -20.50
N ASP A 159 14.75 -14.45 -21.24
CA ASP A 159 14.59 -15.62 -22.11
C ASP A 159 14.38 -16.91 -21.30
N GLU A 160 15.09 -17.06 -20.20
CA GLU A 160 14.85 -18.18 -19.27
C GLU A 160 13.43 -18.09 -18.67
N LEU A 161 13.01 -16.92 -18.18
CA LEU A 161 11.67 -16.71 -17.68
C LEU A 161 10.59 -17.09 -18.71
N TYR A 162 10.77 -16.64 -19.96
CA TYR A 162 9.84 -16.96 -21.04
C TYR A 162 9.83 -18.47 -21.33
N SER A 163 10.99 -19.09 -21.40
CA SER A 163 11.13 -20.53 -21.69
C SER A 163 10.48 -21.40 -20.60
N MET A 164 10.66 -21.02 -19.32
CA MET A 164 10.01 -21.68 -18.20
C MET A 164 8.48 -21.54 -18.29
N ALA A 165 7.99 -20.33 -18.57
CA ALA A 165 6.58 -20.07 -18.72
C ALA A 165 5.98 -20.83 -19.91
N GLU A 166 6.67 -20.85 -21.04
CA GLU A 166 6.26 -21.58 -22.23
C GLU A 166 6.17 -23.09 -22.00
N ALA A 167 7.13 -23.67 -21.27
CA ALA A 167 7.12 -25.07 -20.93
C ALA A 167 5.88 -25.45 -20.10
N VAL A 168 5.50 -24.64 -19.10
CA VAL A 168 4.26 -24.88 -18.32
C VAL A 168 3.04 -24.77 -19.22
N THR A 169 2.93 -23.69 -20.01
CA THR A 169 1.77 -23.48 -20.88
C THR A 169 1.56 -24.60 -21.89
N LYS A 170 2.66 -25.23 -22.36
CA LYS A 170 2.62 -26.34 -23.33
C LYS A 170 2.37 -27.71 -22.69
N ASN A 171 2.90 -27.95 -21.51
CA ASN A 171 3.01 -29.30 -20.93
C ASN A 171 2.07 -29.55 -19.74
N VAL A 172 1.40 -28.51 -19.23
CA VAL A 172 0.48 -28.65 -18.08
C VAL A 172 -0.91 -28.17 -18.49
N ASP A 173 -1.82 -29.13 -18.64
CA ASP A 173 -3.19 -28.84 -19.05
C ASP A 173 -3.90 -27.89 -18.04
N GLY A 174 -4.48 -26.84 -18.55
CA GLY A 174 -5.27 -25.87 -17.79
C GLY A 174 -4.46 -24.91 -16.91
N ALA A 175 -3.12 -24.86 -17.07
CA ALA A 175 -2.26 -23.88 -16.43
C ALA A 175 -1.51 -23.02 -17.47
N ALA A 176 -1.35 -21.74 -17.17
CA ALA A 176 -0.46 -20.84 -17.89
C ALA A 176 0.88 -20.69 -17.15
N GLY A 177 1.93 -20.36 -17.88
CA GLY A 177 3.27 -20.26 -17.31
C GLY A 177 3.45 -19.08 -16.38
N ILE A 178 2.79 -17.95 -16.67
CA ILE A 178 2.95 -16.73 -15.88
C ILE A 178 1.63 -15.99 -15.72
N GLY A 179 1.45 -15.37 -14.57
CA GLY A 179 0.39 -14.41 -14.31
C GLY A 179 0.82 -13.01 -14.71
N LEU A 180 0.12 -12.41 -15.66
CA LEU A 180 0.39 -11.09 -16.21
C LEU A 180 -0.75 -10.13 -15.91
N ALA A 181 -0.45 -9.04 -15.20
CA ALA A 181 -1.41 -7.97 -14.97
C ALA A 181 -1.38 -7.00 -16.16
N GLY A 182 -2.55 -6.73 -16.74
CA GLY A 182 -2.68 -5.79 -17.86
C GLY A 182 -3.85 -4.82 -17.72
N LYS A 183 -4.67 -4.99 -16.66
CA LYS A 183 -5.78 -4.07 -16.38
C LYS A 183 -5.24 -2.66 -16.12
N ASP A 184 -5.98 -1.64 -16.54
CA ASP A 184 -5.70 -0.25 -16.18
C ASP A 184 -5.84 -0.05 -14.67
N PHE A 185 -4.75 -0.32 -13.97
CA PHE A 185 -4.67 -0.27 -12.53
C PHE A 185 -3.21 -0.15 -12.04
N ASP A 186 -3.05 0.37 -10.85
CA ASP A 186 -1.81 0.56 -10.11
C ASP A 186 -0.83 -0.63 -10.17
N ASN A 187 -1.34 -1.82 -9.95
CA ASN A 187 -0.53 -3.04 -9.91
C ASN A 187 0.07 -3.42 -11.26
N THR A 188 -0.56 -3.07 -12.36
CA THR A 188 -0.05 -3.27 -13.72
C THR A 188 1.20 -2.41 -13.95
N MET A 189 1.13 -1.13 -13.57
CA MET A 189 2.31 -0.26 -13.60
C MET A 189 3.46 -0.84 -12.76
N HIS A 190 3.17 -1.29 -11.55
CA HIS A 190 4.19 -1.89 -10.69
C HIS A 190 4.80 -3.16 -11.29
N GLN A 191 4.04 -4.01 -11.96
CA GLN A 191 4.58 -5.17 -12.65
C GLN A 191 5.49 -4.74 -13.81
N PHE A 192 5.02 -3.86 -14.68
CA PHE A 192 5.79 -3.35 -15.79
C PHE A 192 7.14 -2.73 -15.35
N LEU A 193 7.10 -1.92 -14.27
CA LEU A 193 8.31 -1.27 -13.75
C LEU A 193 9.38 -2.27 -13.26
N ASN A 194 8.98 -3.46 -12.78
CA ASN A 194 9.99 -4.48 -12.43
C ASN A 194 10.80 -4.91 -13.67
N TYR A 195 10.14 -5.10 -14.80
CA TYR A 195 10.84 -5.42 -16.07
C TYR A 195 11.62 -4.22 -16.58
N LEU A 196 11.06 -3.01 -16.56
CA LEU A 196 11.75 -1.80 -17.01
C LEU A 196 13.06 -1.57 -16.26
N TYR A 197 13.01 -1.64 -14.93
CA TYR A 197 14.21 -1.42 -14.11
C TYR A 197 15.22 -2.57 -14.23
N SER A 198 14.76 -3.81 -14.40
CA SER A 198 15.67 -4.94 -14.65
C SER A 198 16.40 -4.82 -16.00
N ASN A 199 15.81 -4.10 -16.96
CA ASN A 199 16.42 -3.79 -18.27
C ASN A 199 17.22 -2.48 -18.27
N GLY A 200 17.51 -1.90 -17.12
CA GLY A 200 18.26 -0.65 -17.01
C GLY A 200 17.49 0.60 -17.48
N GLY A 201 16.19 0.46 -17.79
CA GLY A 201 15.33 1.59 -18.10
C GLY A 201 14.84 2.32 -16.83
N GLN A 202 14.31 3.51 -17.01
CA GLN A 202 13.72 4.29 -15.92
C GLN A 202 12.63 5.23 -16.45
N VAL A 203 11.75 5.69 -15.58
CA VAL A 203 10.65 6.60 -15.94
C VAL A 203 11.13 8.04 -15.98
N ILE A 204 11.93 8.42 -14.99
CA ILE A 204 12.49 9.77 -14.82
C ILE A 204 13.97 9.63 -14.48
N ASP A 205 14.81 10.40 -15.12
CA ASP A 205 16.21 10.51 -14.73
C ASP A 205 16.31 11.23 -13.38
N PRO A 206 16.88 10.59 -12.34
CA PRO A 206 16.92 11.17 -11.00
C PRO A 206 17.85 12.37 -10.86
N MET A 207 18.75 12.59 -11.85
CA MET A 207 19.73 13.68 -11.85
C MET A 207 19.20 14.92 -12.56
N THR A 208 18.49 14.71 -13.68
CA THR A 208 17.98 15.83 -14.52
C THR A 208 16.50 16.11 -14.33
N ASN A 209 15.75 15.18 -13.72
CA ASN A 209 14.27 15.15 -13.65
C ASN A 209 13.60 15.10 -15.04
N GLU A 210 14.31 14.68 -16.07
CA GLU A 210 13.74 14.48 -17.40
C GLU A 210 12.98 13.16 -17.47
N ILE A 211 11.85 13.18 -18.18
CA ILE A 211 11.08 11.95 -18.44
C ILE A 211 11.84 11.12 -19.48
N THR A 212 12.25 9.91 -19.10
CA THR A 212 13.03 8.99 -19.93
C THR A 212 12.22 7.78 -20.43
N LEU A 213 10.89 7.83 -20.22
CA LEU A 213 10.00 6.70 -20.58
C LEU A 213 9.99 6.38 -22.09
N ASN A 214 10.37 7.30 -22.95
CA ASN A 214 10.53 7.06 -24.38
C ASN A 214 11.98 6.67 -24.71
N SER A 215 12.49 5.59 -24.15
CA SER A 215 13.84 5.06 -24.38
C SER A 215 13.78 3.70 -25.08
N SER A 216 14.92 3.27 -25.67
CA SER A 216 15.06 1.93 -26.24
C SER A 216 14.78 0.83 -25.23
N ASN A 217 15.24 1.00 -23.97
CA ASN A 217 14.95 0.07 -22.88
C ASN A 217 13.45 -0.08 -22.61
N THR A 218 12.70 1.02 -22.71
CA THR A 218 11.25 0.98 -22.52
C THR A 218 10.56 0.25 -23.65
N VAL A 219 10.98 0.51 -24.89
CA VAL A 219 10.43 -0.20 -26.08
C VAL A 219 10.68 -1.70 -25.96
N GLU A 220 11.92 -2.10 -25.70
CA GLU A 220 12.30 -3.50 -25.52
C GLU A 220 11.52 -4.15 -24.36
N THR A 221 11.34 -3.42 -23.26
CA THR A 221 10.54 -3.90 -22.12
C THR A 221 9.09 -4.10 -22.50
N LEU A 222 8.49 -3.19 -23.25
CA LEU A 222 7.10 -3.32 -23.71
C LEU A 222 6.94 -4.50 -24.68
N GLU A 223 7.89 -4.71 -25.58
CA GLU A 223 7.91 -5.86 -26.50
C GLU A 223 7.99 -7.17 -25.72
N PHE A 224 8.87 -7.26 -24.72
CA PHE A 224 8.96 -8.43 -23.86
C PHE A 224 7.71 -8.64 -23.02
N TYR A 225 7.19 -7.59 -22.41
CA TYR A 225 5.94 -7.66 -21.62
C TYR A 225 4.76 -8.12 -22.47
N GLY A 226 4.68 -7.62 -23.71
CA GLY A 226 3.68 -8.08 -24.69
C GLY A 226 3.90 -9.54 -25.12
N LYS A 227 5.16 -9.97 -25.29
CA LYS A 227 5.51 -11.37 -25.58
C LYS A 227 5.05 -12.33 -24.49
N LEU A 228 5.15 -11.93 -23.21
CA LEU A 228 4.70 -12.74 -22.08
C LEU A 228 3.19 -13.04 -22.13
N ALA A 229 2.39 -12.22 -22.81
CA ALA A 229 0.95 -12.47 -22.97
C ALA A 229 0.64 -13.80 -23.68
N ASN A 230 1.58 -14.30 -24.51
CA ASN A 230 1.42 -15.58 -25.22
C ASN A 230 1.51 -16.81 -24.29
N VAL A 231 2.07 -16.64 -23.10
CA VAL A 231 2.31 -17.70 -22.11
C VAL A 231 1.65 -17.37 -20.75
N ALA A 232 0.82 -16.33 -20.72
CA ALA A 232 0.08 -15.89 -19.57
C ALA A 232 -1.35 -16.47 -19.55
N GLN A 233 -2.07 -16.24 -18.46
CA GLN A 233 -3.50 -16.52 -18.37
C GLN A 233 -4.29 -15.81 -19.48
N GLU A 234 -5.43 -16.34 -19.84
CA GLU A 234 -6.29 -15.76 -20.87
C GLU A 234 -6.71 -14.32 -20.51
N GLY A 235 -6.68 -13.43 -21.51
CA GLY A 235 -7.15 -12.05 -21.39
C GLY A 235 -6.41 -11.20 -20.37
N PRO A 236 -5.07 -11.10 -20.39
CA PRO A 236 -4.29 -10.40 -19.37
C PRO A 236 -4.74 -8.95 -19.11
N LEU A 237 -5.36 -8.27 -20.08
CA LEU A 237 -5.89 -6.91 -19.93
C LEU A 237 -7.05 -6.79 -18.94
N ALA A 238 -7.69 -7.90 -18.55
CA ALA A 238 -8.78 -7.90 -17.58
C ALA A 238 -8.30 -8.10 -16.14
N TRP A 239 -7.06 -8.48 -15.94
CA TRP A 239 -6.54 -8.94 -14.66
C TRP A 239 -5.62 -7.92 -13.98
N GLU A 240 -5.78 -7.80 -12.68
CA GLU A 240 -4.83 -7.12 -11.80
C GLU A 240 -4.19 -8.12 -10.82
N ARG A 241 -3.12 -7.72 -10.16
CA ARG A 241 -2.26 -8.62 -9.39
C ARG A 241 -2.98 -9.42 -8.27
N SER A 242 -3.96 -8.85 -7.58
CA SER A 242 -4.63 -9.57 -6.48
C SER A 242 -5.42 -10.77 -7.00
N GLN A 243 -6.03 -10.62 -8.17
CA GLN A 243 -6.72 -11.72 -8.84
C GLN A 243 -5.75 -12.81 -9.34
N LEU A 244 -4.52 -12.42 -9.71
CA LEU A 244 -3.48 -13.39 -10.07
C LEU A 244 -3.06 -14.26 -8.87
N THR A 245 -3.18 -13.73 -7.64
CA THR A 245 -2.94 -14.54 -6.43
C THR A 245 -3.95 -15.70 -6.31
N GLU A 246 -5.20 -15.47 -6.69
CA GLU A 246 -6.23 -16.52 -6.70
C GLU A 246 -5.94 -17.57 -7.76
N LEU A 247 -5.56 -17.14 -8.98
CA LEU A 247 -5.15 -18.07 -10.02
C LEU A 247 -3.92 -18.90 -9.63
N PHE A 248 -2.96 -18.30 -8.95
CA PHE A 248 -1.78 -19.00 -8.43
C PHE A 248 -2.16 -20.03 -7.39
N ASN A 249 -3.04 -19.68 -6.45
CA ASN A 249 -3.57 -20.57 -5.44
C ASN A 249 -4.41 -21.73 -6.02
N ASP A 250 -5.04 -21.52 -7.15
CA ASP A 250 -5.83 -22.52 -7.87
C ASP A 250 -5.02 -23.30 -8.90
N GLU A 251 -3.68 -23.16 -8.86
CA GLU A 251 -2.74 -23.81 -9.78
C GLU A 251 -3.03 -23.54 -11.26
N LYS A 252 -3.57 -22.36 -11.58
CA LYS A 252 -3.87 -21.92 -12.94
C LYS A 252 -2.74 -21.13 -13.59
N ILE A 253 -1.80 -20.64 -12.79
CA ILE A 253 -0.56 -19.99 -13.24
C ILE A 253 0.62 -20.50 -12.42
N ALA A 254 1.75 -20.74 -13.07
CA ALA A 254 2.94 -21.27 -12.39
C ALA A 254 3.81 -20.19 -11.76
N MET A 255 3.82 -19.00 -12.30
CA MET A 255 4.68 -17.90 -11.85
C MET A 255 3.91 -16.59 -11.84
N TYR A 256 4.25 -15.67 -10.94
CA TYR A 256 3.78 -14.29 -11.00
C TYR A 256 4.61 -13.37 -10.09
N ILE A 257 4.59 -12.07 -10.36
CA ILE A 257 5.27 -11.07 -9.52
C ILE A 257 4.32 -10.59 -8.42
N ASN A 258 4.76 -10.67 -7.15
CA ASN A 258 4.01 -10.19 -6.00
C ASN A 258 4.95 -9.53 -4.97
N GLY A 259 4.37 -8.92 -3.94
CA GLY A 259 5.08 -8.38 -2.79
C GLY A 259 5.25 -9.42 -1.68
N PRO A 260 5.94 -9.08 -0.58
CA PRO A 260 6.23 -10.01 0.53
C PRO A 260 4.97 -10.54 1.23
N TRP A 261 3.86 -9.83 1.13
CA TRP A 261 2.55 -10.30 1.63
C TRP A 261 2.07 -11.58 0.92
N GLY A 262 2.53 -11.86 -0.30
CA GLY A 262 2.20 -13.07 -1.04
C GLY A 262 2.43 -14.34 -0.23
N ARG A 263 3.48 -14.36 0.62
CA ARG A 263 3.75 -15.51 1.50
C ARG A 263 2.58 -15.87 2.43
N GLY A 264 1.84 -14.88 2.91
CA GLY A 264 0.66 -15.09 3.75
C GLY A 264 -0.64 -15.26 2.96
N GLN A 265 -0.61 -15.11 1.64
CA GLN A 265 -1.78 -15.24 0.77
C GLN A 265 -1.84 -16.57 0.02
N HIS A 266 -0.74 -17.33 0.00
CA HIS A 266 -0.71 -18.62 -0.67
C HIS A 266 -1.38 -19.68 0.17
N LYS A 267 -2.09 -20.62 -0.50
CA LYS A 267 -2.72 -21.78 0.14
C LYS A 267 -1.66 -22.63 0.81
N GLU A 268 -2.01 -23.14 1.99
CA GLU A 268 -1.19 -24.14 2.67
C GLU A 268 -1.02 -25.40 1.79
N GLY A 269 0.18 -25.96 1.76
CA GLY A 269 0.52 -27.14 0.97
C GLY A 269 1.02 -26.86 -0.44
N LEU A 270 0.96 -25.61 -0.94
CA LEU A 270 1.64 -25.26 -2.18
C LEU A 270 3.16 -25.17 -1.96
N ASP A 271 3.94 -25.84 -2.81
CA ASP A 271 5.39 -25.66 -2.83
C ASP A 271 5.74 -24.40 -3.60
N VAL A 272 6.02 -23.34 -2.85
CA VAL A 272 6.25 -22.00 -3.40
C VAL A 272 7.67 -21.53 -3.11
N LYS A 273 8.39 -21.17 -4.16
CA LYS A 273 9.71 -20.55 -4.11
C LYS A 273 9.68 -19.08 -4.59
N THR A 274 10.56 -18.24 -4.00
CA THR A 274 10.74 -16.82 -4.38
C THR A 274 12.21 -16.47 -4.49
#